data_86535fa8661515216eb2e49d7ff7bf83
#
_entry.id   86535fa8661515216eb2e49d7ff7bf83
#
_cell.length_a   1.000
_cell.length_b   1.000
_cell.length_c   1.000
_cell.angle_alpha   90.00
_cell.angle_beta   90.00
_cell.angle_gamma   90.00
#
_symmetry.space_group_name_H-M   'P 1'
#
loop_
_entity.id
_entity.type
_entity.pdbx_description
1 polymer ?
#
loop_
_entity_poly.entity_id
_entity_poly.type
_entity_poly.pdbx_seq_one_letter_code
_entity_poly.pdbx_strand_id
1 'polypeptide(L)'
;IRKHKRKMNIVSRGGSLVFAWMCMTGEENPFYEYYDEILEICREYDVTISLGDACRPGCLADGSDVCQIEELVRLGELTKRAWERDVQVMVEGPGHMPMDQIEANMKLQQTICMGAPFYVLGPIVTDIAPGYDHITSAIGGAIAAASGAAFLCYVTPAEHLALPDV
;
A
#
# COMPACT_ATOMS: atom_id res chain seq x y z
N ILE A 1 10.65 -4.61 -9.00
CA ILE A 1 11.57 -4.98 -7.92
C ILE A 1 12.84 -5.66 -8.44
N ARG A 2 12.78 -6.71 -9.24
CA ARG A 2 13.99 -7.37 -9.78
C ARG A 2 14.96 -6.43 -10.51
N LYS A 3 14.44 -5.37 -11.13
CA LYS A 3 15.22 -4.40 -11.92
C LYS A 3 15.65 -3.17 -11.13
N HIS A 4 15.09 -2.96 -9.95
CA HIS A 4 15.29 -1.75 -9.14
C HIS A 4 15.83 -2.12 -7.76
N LYS A 5 16.86 -1.40 -7.32
CA LYS A 5 17.42 -1.59 -5.98
C LYS A 5 16.64 -0.73 -4.99
N ARG A 6 16.00 -1.38 -4.02
CA ARG A 6 15.39 -0.75 -2.86
C ARG A 6 16.22 -1.04 -1.61
N LYS A 7 16.10 -0.19 -0.59
CA LYS A 7 16.81 -0.41 0.69
C LYS A 7 16.18 -1.56 1.48
N MET A 8 14.84 -1.57 1.59
CA MET A 8 14.12 -2.55 2.39
C MET A 8 13.43 -3.64 1.56
N ASN A 9 13.59 -3.63 0.23
CA ASN A 9 12.91 -4.56 -0.67
C ASN A 9 11.38 -4.58 -0.47
N ILE A 10 10.79 -5.76 -0.21
CA ILE A 10 9.35 -5.92 0.07
C ILE A 10 9.21 -6.19 1.57
N VAL A 11 8.61 -5.24 2.30
CA VAL A 11 8.36 -5.38 3.75
C VAL A 11 7.00 -6.02 4.05
N SER A 12 6.09 -6.06 3.08
CA SER A 12 4.83 -6.78 3.18
C SER A 12 5.06 -8.29 3.24
N ARG A 13 4.53 -8.96 4.26
CA ARG A 13 4.65 -10.42 4.40
C ARG A 13 3.98 -11.16 3.23
N GLY A 14 2.72 -10.83 2.93
CA GLY A 14 1.99 -11.41 1.80
C GLY A 14 2.68 -11.11 0.46
N GLY A 15 3.06 -9.87 0.24
CA GLY A 15 3.75 -9.44 -0.97
C GLY A 15 5.07 -10.16 -1.19
N SER A 16 5.88 -10.36 -0.14
CA SER A 16 7.16 -11.06 -0.24
C SER A 16 6.98 -12.55 -0.55
N LEU A 17 5.95 -13.20 0.01
CA LEU A 17 5.64 -14.60 -0.28
C LEU A 17 5.18 -14.79 -1.73
N VAL A 18 4.27 -13.95 -2.21
CA VAL A 18 3.81 -14.00 -3.62
C VAL A 18 4.98 -13.72 -4.56
N PHE A 19 5.82 -12.73 -4.26
CA PHE A 19 6.99 -12.44 -5.08
C PHE A 19 7.99 -13.59 -5.11
N ALA A 20 8.23 -14.26 -3.97
CA ALA A 20 9.08 -15.44 -3.93
C ALA A 20 8.49 -16.58 -4.78
N TRP A 21 7.18 -16.83 -4.69
CA TRP A 21 6.48 -17.81 -5.51
C TRP A 21 6.63 -17.51 -7.00
N MET A 22 6.37 -16.27 -7.44
CA MET A 22 6.58 -15.83 -8.82
C MET A 22 8.03 -16.05 -9.29
N CYS A 23 9.00 -15.84 -8.40
CA CYS A 23 10.43 -16.07 -8.73
C CYS A 23 10.76 -17.55 -8.90
N MET A 24 10.11 -18.43 -8.13
CA MET A 24 10.35 -19.88 -8.16
C MET A 24 9.65 -20.56 -9.33
N THR A 25 8.43 -20.15 -9.63
CA THR A 25 7.61 -20.79 -10.67
C THR A 25 7.80 -20.15 -12.04
N GLY A 26 8.13 -18.87 -12.09
CA GLY A 26 8.15 -18.08 -13.32
C GLY A 26 6.75 -17.62 -13.76
N GLU A 27 5.73 -17.89 -12.97
CA GLU A 27 4.32 -17.51 -13.22
C GLU A 27 4.01 -16.11 -12.71
N GLU A 28 2.91 -15.53 -13.18
CA GLU A 28 2.42 -14.22 -12.75
C GLU A 28 1.74 -14.33 -11.37
N ASN A 29 1.60 -13.22 -10.68
CA ASN A 29 0.84 -13.11 -9.45
C ASN A 29 -0.61 -13.62 -9.67
N PRO A 30 -1.03 -14.70 -8.99
CA PRO A 30 -2.36 -15.29 -9.23
C PRO A 30 -3.51 -14.34 -8.88
N PHE A 31 -3.34 -13.42 -7.92
CA PHE A 31 -4.36 -12.41 -7.62
C PHE A 31 -4.49 -11.36 -8.73
N TYR A 32 -3.46 -11.17 -9.52
CA TYR A 32 -3.50 -10.31 -10.71
C TYR A 32 -4.04 -11.06 -11.91
N GLU A 33 -3.58 -12.29 -12.13
CA GLU A 33 -3.96 -13.12 -13.28
C GLU A 33 -5.44 -13.49 -13.25
N TYR A 34 -5.95 -13.93 -12.08
CA TYR A 34 -7.35 -14.32 -11.87
C TYR A 34 -8.19 -13.21 -11.23
N TYR A 35 -7.82 -11.95 -11.48
CA TYR A 35 -8.50 -10.82 -10.84
C TYR A 35 -9.98 -10.74 -11.19
N ASP A 36 -10.36 -11.09 -12.42
CA ASP A 36 -11.74 -11.04 -12.88
C ASP A 36 -12.61 -12.08 -12.17
N GLU A 37 -12.10 -13.28 -11.90
CA GLU A 37 -12.80 -14.32 -11.11
C GLU A 37 -12.98 -13.88 -9.65
N ILE A 38 -11.97 -13.19 -9.09
CA ILE A 38 -12.07 -12.61 -7.75
C ILE A 38 -13.15 -11.54 -7.72
N LEU A 39 -13.25 -10.70 -8.74
CA LEU A 39 -14.29 -9.67 -8.84
C LEU A 39 -15.70 -10.27 -8.90
N GLU A 40 -15.92 -11.37 -9.63
CA GLU A 40 -17.22 -12.04 -9.67
C GLU A 40 -17.64 -12.55 -8.27
N ILE A 41 -16.69 -13.12 -7.51
CA ILE A 41 -16.94 -13.56 -6.12
C ILE A 41 -17.26 -12.34 -5.24
N CYS A 42 -16.47 -11.28 -5.33
CA CYS A 42 -16.68 -10.06 -4.54
C CYS A 42 -18.03 -9.41 -4.84
N ARG A 43 -18.46 -9.41 -6.10
CA ARG A 43 -19.77 -8.91 -6.52
C ARG A 43 -20.91 -9.75 -5.96
N GLU A 44 -20.79 -11.08 -6.03
CA GLU A 44 -21.82 -12.00 -5.52
C GLU A 44 -22.06 -11.82 -4.02
N TYR A 45 -21.00 -11.62 -3.25
CA TYR A 45 -21.07 -11.51 -1.78
C TYR A 45 -21.00 -10.07 -1.25
N ASP A 46 -21.10 -9.06 -2.12
CA ASP A 46 -21.01 -7.64 -1.75
C ASP A 46 -19.76 -7.32 -0.92
N VAL A 47 -18.60 -7.79 -1.38
CA VAL A 47 -17.31 -7.62 -0.69
C VAL A 47 -16.53 -6.47 -1.31
N THR A 48 -16.08 -5.54 -0.48
CA THR A 48 -15.14 -4.48 -0.88
C THR A 48 -13.73 -5.05 -0.96
N ILE A 49 -13.02 -4.78 -2.05
CA ILE A 49 -11.60 -5.14 -2.19
C ILE A 49 -10.71 -4.05 -1.58
N SER A 50 -9.74 -4.47 -0.76
CA SER A 50 -8.59 -3.65 -0.40
C SER A 50 -7.43 -4.02 -1.31
N LEU A 51 -7.11 -3.14 -2.26
CA LEU A 51 -6.00 -3.34 -3.19
C LEU A 51 -4.70 -2.95 -2.49
N GLY A 52 -3.96 -3.96 -2.09
CA GLY A 52 -2.79 -3.82 -1.25
C GLY A 52 -1.51 -3.53 -2.01
N ASP A 53 -0.59 -3.01 -1.23
CA ASP A 53 0.64 -2.33 -1.50
C ASP A 53 1.85 -3.20 -1.07
N ALA A 54 2.16 -4.21 -1.84
CA ALA A 54 3.35 -5.03 -1.62
C ALA A 54 4.64 -4.20 -1.60
N CYS A 55 4.65 -3.11 -2.38
CA CYS A 55 5.79 -2.22 -2.55
C CYS A 55 5.72 -0.95 -1.70
N ARG A 56 4.90 -0.93 -0.62
CA ARG A 56 4.95 0.21 0.31
C ARG A 56 6.37 0.42 0.85
N PRO A 57 6.84 1.66 1.01
CA PRO A 57 8.17 1.94 1.56
C PRO A 57 8.29 1.43 3.01
N GLY A 58 9.38 0.73 3.29
CA GLY A 58 9.75 0.27 4.64
C GLY A 58 10.83 1.14 5.30
N CYS A 59 11.30 2.17 4.61
CA CYS A 59 12.16 3.22 5.11
C CYS A 59 11.98 4.49 4.27
N LEU A 60 12.41 5.64 4.77
CA LEU A 60 12.26 6.92 4.07
C LEU A 60 12.95 6.92 2.69
N ALA A 61 14.07 6.21 2.55
CA ALA A 61 14.83 6.16 1.30
C ALA A 61 14.09 5.46 0.15
N ASP A 62 13.09 4.62 0.46
CA ASP A 62 12.26 3.93 -0.52
C ASP A 62 10.96 4.69 -0.83
N GLY A 63 10.70 5.80 -0.13
CA GLY A 63 9.54 6.66 -0.37
C GLY A 63 9.53 7.21 -1.78
N SER A 64 8.38 7.10 -2.46
CA SER A 64 8.18 7.54 -3.85
C SER A 64 9.15 6.91 -4.87
N ASP A 65 9.70 5.74 -4.58
CA ASP A 65 10.56 5.05 -5.53
C ASP A 65 9.75 4.46 -6.71
N VAL A 66 10.48 3.99 -7.72
CA VAL A 66 9.88 3.43 -8.94
C VAL A 66 8.95 2.25 -8.60
N CYS A 67 9.31 1.40 -7.64
CA CYS A 67 8.50 0.24 -7.28
C CYS A 67 7.16 0.66 -6.66
N GLN A 68 7.17 1.64 -5.77
CA GLN A 68 5.94 2.17 -5.17
C GLN A 68 5.04 2.82 -6.22
N ILE A 69 5.60 3.67 -7.08
CA ILE A 69 4.82 4.40 -8.09
C ILE A 69 4.30 3.47 -9.17
N GLU A 70 5.07 2.51 -9.66
CA GLU A 70 4.60 1.53 -10.63
C GLU A 70 3.49 0.63 -10.07
N GLU A 71 3.59 0.23 -8.80
CA GLU A 71 2.50 -0.48 -8.13
C GLU A 71 1.24 0.37 -8.08
N LEU A 72 1.34 1.64 -7.69
CA LEU A 72 0.19 2.54 -7.65
C LEU A 72 -0.51 2.66 -9.02
N VAL A 73 0.26 2.71 -10.10
CA VAL A 73 -0.31 2.69 -11.47
C VAL A 73 -1.11 1.42 -11.72
N ARG A 74 -0.60 0.25 -11.31
CA ARG A 74 -1.32 -1.02 -11.44
C ARG A 74 -2.57 -1.06 -10.56
N LEU A 75 -2.51 -0.53 -9.34
CA LEU A 75 -3.68 -0.43 -8.46
C LEU A 75 -4.77 0.47 -9.08
N GLY A 76 -4.39 1.53 -9.79
CA GLY A 76 -5.34 2.35 -10.56
C GLY A 76 -6.02 1.58 -11.69
N GLU A 77 -5.28 0.78 -12.44
CA GLU A 77 -5.85 -0.08 -13.48
C GLU A 77 -6.82 -1.13 -12.90
N LEU A 78 -6.45 -1.76 -11.79
CA LEU A 78 -7.30 -2.73 -11.09
C LEU A 78 -8.54 -2.08 -10.48
N THR A 79 -8.43 -0.87 -9.95
CA THR A 79 -9.56 -0.08 -9.44
C THR A 79 -10.59 0.14 -10.55
N LYS A 80 -10.16 0.55 -11.74
CA LYS A 80 -11.04 0.75 -12.87
C LYS A 80 -11.77 -0.55 -13.25
N ARG A 81 -11.04 -1.66 -13.34
CA ARG A 81 -11.63 -2.97 -13.66
C ARG A 81 -12.66 -3.42 -12.63
N ALA A 82 -12.40 -3.16 -11.33
CA ALA A 82 -13.35 -3.49 -10.26
C ALA A 82 -14.64 -2.66 -10.38
N TRP A 83 -14.52 -1.37 -10.61
CA TRP A 83 -15.69 -0.51 -10.77
C TRP A 83 -16.54 -0.82 -12.02
N GLU A 84 -15.91 -1.24 -13.11
CA GLU A 84 -16.61 -1.73 -14.31
C GLU A 84 -17.44 -2.99 -14.03
N ARG A 85 -17.21 -3.66 -12.90
CA ARG A 85 -17.94 -4.85 -12.43
C ARG A 85 -18.76 -4.62 -11.17
N ASP A 86 -19.02 -3.37 -10.82
CA ASP A 86 -19.78 -2.95 -9.62
C ASP A 86 -19.17 -3.44 -8.30
N VAL A 87 -17.84 -3.60 -8.22
CA VAL A 87 -17.12 -3.98 -7.01
C VAL A 87 -16.47 -2.76 -6.37
N GLN A 88 -16.74 -2.53 -5.09
CA GLN A 88 -16.14 -1.45 -4.31
C GLN A 88 -14.66 -1.73 -4.03
N VAL A 89 -13.86 -0.66 -4.05
CA VAL A 89 -12.41 -0.71 -3.84
C VAL A 89 -11.97 0.35 -2.85
N MET A 90 -11.04 0.01 -1.96
CA MET A 90 -10.11 0.96 -1.37
C MET A 90 -8.68 0.57 -1.79
N VAL A 91 -7.81 1.56 -1.92
CA VAL A 91 -6.41 1.36 -2.31
C VAL A 91 -5.54 1.54 -1.08
N GLU A 92 -4.61 0.61 -0.85
CA GLU A 92 -3.62 0.73 0.21
C GLU A 92 -2.40 1.50 -0.27
N GLY A 93 -1.76 2.22 0.62
CA GLY A 93 -0.69 3.13 0.28
C GLY A 93 0.36 3.30 1.36
N PRO A 94 1.21 4.32 1.24
CA PRO A 94 2.57 4.28 1.75
C PRO A 94 2.66 4.02 3.25
N GLY A 95 3.78 3.31 3.60
CA GLY A 95 4.28 3.15 4.95
C GLY A 95 5.24 4.31 5.30
N HIS A 96 6.55 4.03 5.36
CA HIS A 96 7.53 5.09 5.62
C HIS A 96 7.59 6.10 4.47
N MET A 97 7.56 7.40 4.80
CA MET A 97 7.64 8.46 3.79
C MET A 97 8.13 9.78 4.39
N PRO A 98 9.04 10.49 3.72
CA PRO A 98 9.39 11.86 4.09
C PRO A 98 8.15 12.76 4.11
N MET A 99 8.05 13.63 5.11
CA MET A 99 6.87 14.50 5.30
C MET A 99 6.54 15.36 4.08
N ASP A 100 7.57 15.86 3.40
CA ASP A 100 7.45 16.72 2.21
C ASP A 100 6.91 15.97 0.97
N GLN A 101 6.87 14.64 1.00
CA GLN A 101 6.36 13.82 -0.10
C GLN A 101 4.93 13.33 0.12
N ILE A 102 4.39 13.41 1.33
CA ILE A 102 3.09 12.84 1.69
C ILE A 102 1.96 13.46 0.87
N GLU A 103 1.87 14.79 0.83
CA GLU A 103 0.84 15.49 0.07
C GLU A 103 0.87 15.14 -1.41
N ALA A 104 2.07 15.09 -2.00
CA ALA A 104 2.24 14.73 -3.41
C ALA A 104 1.77 13.30 -3.69
N ASN A 105 2.05 12.35 -2.79
CA ASN A 105 1.59 10.96 -2.91
C ASN A 105 0.05 10.86 -2.80
N MET A 106 -0.58 11.61 -1.90
CA MET A 106 -2.05 11.64 -1.80
C MET A 106 -2.68 12.14 -3.09
N LYS A 107 -2.18 13.24 -3.64
CA LYS A 107 -2.66 13.81 -4.91
C LYS A 107 -2.43 12.88 -6.11
N LEU A 108 -1.29 12.21 -6.13
CA LEU A 108 -0.94 11.25 -7.18
C LEU A 108 -1.93 10.07 -7.17
N GLN A 109 -2.21 9.50 -5.99
CA GLN A 109 -3.18 8.41 -5.85
C GLN A 109 -4.58 8.86 -6.29
N GLN A 110 -5.04 10.02 -5.86
CA GLN A 110 -6.35 10.54 -6.27
C GLN A 110 -6.48 10.65 -7.78
N THR A 111 -5.41 11.02 -8.46
CA THR A 111 -5.38 11.13 -9.91
C THR A 111 -5.34 9.76 -10.59
N ILE A 112 -4.41 8.89 -10.19
CA ILE A 112 -4.18 7.59 -10.82
C ILE A 112 -5.34 6.63 -10.52
N CYS A 113 -5.85 6.63 -9.28
CA CYS A 113 -6.92 5.75 -8.84
C CYS A 113 -8.31 6.42 -8.88
N MET A 114 -8.44 7.52 -9.62
CA MET A 114 -9.73 8.16 -9.94
C MET A 114 -10.56 8.54 -8.70
N GLY A 115 -9.88 8.92 -7.59
CA GLY A 115 -10.54 9.28 -6.34
C GLY A 115 -10.95 8.09 -5.46
N ALA A 116 -10.50 6.88 -5.74
CA ALA A 116 -10.73 5.74 -4.86
C ALA A 116 -10.24 6.02 -3.43
N PRO A 117 -10.95 5.58 -2.39
CA PRO A 117 -10.52 5.76 -1.00
C PRO A 117 -9.09 5.24 -0.79
N PHE A 118 -8.25 6.05 -0.15
CA PHE A 118 -6.85 5.73 0.11
C PHE A 118 -6.63 5.39 1.58
N TYR A 119 -6.13 4.19 1.83
CA TYR A 119 -5.81 3.64 3.14
C TYR A 119 -4.30 3.62 3.32
N VAL A 120 -3.76 4.37 4.28
CA VAL A 120 -2.32 4.54 4.45
C VAL A 120 -1.81 4.02 5.78
N LEU A 121 -0.60 3.48 5.79
CA LEU A 121 0.08 2.99 6.98
C LEU A 121 0.95 4.10 7.58
N GLY A 122 0.35 4.94 8.36
CA GLY A 122 0.94 6.17 8.87
C GLY A 122 0.57 7.36 7.99
N PRO A 123 1.47 7.87 7.14
CA PRO A 123 2.88 7.48 6.93
C PRO A 123 3.82 7.72 8.10
N ILE A 124 4.79 6.82 8.25
CA ILE A 124 5.82 6.90 9.29
C ILE A 124 6.93 7.82 8.79
N VAL A 125 7.12 8.93 9.46
CA VAL A 125 7.90 10.07 8.95
C VAL A 125 9.39 10.06 9.31
N THR A 126 9.86 9.03 10.03
CA THR A 126 11.28 8.87 10.39
C THR A 126 11.64 7.42 10.58
N ASP A 127 12.92 7.08 10.34
CA ASP A 127 13.46 5.73 10.52
C ASP A 127 14.22 5.56 11.86
N ILE A 128 14.29 6.61 12.69
CA ILE A 128 15.15 6.65 13.86
C ILE A 128 14.41 6.73 15.21
N ALA A 129 13.14 6.38 15.24
CA ALA A 129 12.32 6.42 16.45
C ALA A 129 11.74 5.05 16.83
N PRO A 130 12.58 4.03 17.09
CA PRO A 130 12.11 2.71 17.47
C PRO A 130 11.32 2.76 18.78
N GLY A 131 10.16 2.08 18.81
CA GLY A 131 9.25 2.13 19.95
C GLY A 131 8.32 3.33 19.98
N TYR A 132 8.40 4.25 19.00
CA TYR A 132 7.56 5.44 18.87
C TYR A 132 6.81 5.48 17.54
N ASP A 133 6.63 4.36 16.88
CA ASP A 133 5.99 4.28 15.56
C ASP A 133 4.58 4.87 15.54
N HIS A 134 3.80 4.71 16.60
CA HIS A 134 2.48 5.31 16.75
C HIS A 134 2.50 6.85 16.76
N ILE A 135 3.55 7.47 17.29
CA ILE A 135 3.71 8.94 17.29
C ILE A 135 4.13 9.41 15.89
N THR A 136 5.12 8.76 15.30
CA THR A 136 5.63 9.13 13.97
C THR A 136 4.58 8.90 12.88
N SER A 137 3.77 7.85 13.02
CA SER A 137 2.58 7.60 12.19
C SER A 137 1.51 8.67 12.36
N ALA A 138 1.26 9.11 13.59
CA ALA A 138 0.25 10.15 13.84
C ALA A 138 0.61 11.47 13.15
N ILE A 139 1.90 11.82 13.10
CA ILE A 139 2.39 13.00 12.39
C ILE A 139 2.11 12.89 10.88
N GLY A 140 2.57 11.81 10.26
CA GLY A 140 2.33 11.59 8.83
C GLY A 140 0.86 11.37 8.49
N GLY A 141 0.13 10.68 9.38
CA GLY A 141 -1.31 10.46 9.26
C GLY A 141 -2.12 11.76 9.26
N ALA A 142 -1.75 12.73 10.09
CA ALA A 142 -2.39 14.04 10.09
C ALA A 142 -2.19 14.77 8.75
N ILE A 143 -0.98 14.72 8.19
CA ILE A 143 -0.68 15.32 6.89
C ILE A 143 -1.45 14.58 5.78
N ALA A 144 -1.43 13.26 5.79
CA ALA A 144 -2.13 12.44 4.81
C ALA A 144 -3.64 12.67 4.84
N ALA A 145 -4.25 12.70 6.03
CA ALA A 145 -5.67 12.95 6.20
C ALA A 145 -6.06 14.35 5.71
N ALA A 146 -5.27 15.38 6.04
CA ALA A 146 -5.47 16.73 5.53
C ALA A 146 -5.33 16.83 4.00
N SER A 147 -4.60 15.88 3.39
CA SER A 147 -4.31 15.83 1.95
C SER A 147 -5.21 14.85 1.19
N GLY A 148 -6.18 14.19 1.85
CA GLY A 148 -7.21 13.38 1.21
C GLY A 148 -7.13 11.87 1.45
N ALA A 149 -6.32 11.38 2.39
CA ALA A 149 -6.41 9.99 2.82
C ALA A 149 -7.77 9.71 3.47
N ALA A 150 -8.41 8.60 3.10
CA ALA A 150 -9.72 8.21 3.60
C ALA A 150 -9.65 7.32 4.84
N PHE A 151 -8.59 6.52 4.96
CA PHE A 151 -8.38 5.60 6.07
C PHE A 151 -6.93 5.67 6.57
N LEU A 152 -6.77 5.55 7.87
CA LEU A 152 -5.47 5.43 8.52
C LEU A 152 -5.39 4.06 9.20
N CYS A 153 -4.31 3.30 8.89
CA CYS A 153 -3.99 2.09 9.62
C CYS A 153 -3.54 2.47 11.04
N TYR A 154 -4.04 1.78 12.05
CA TYR A 154 -3.48 1.95 13.38
C TYR A 154 -2.06 1.37 13.43
N VAL A 155 -1.20 1.96 14.25
CA VAL A 155 0.20 1.56 14.39
C VAL A 155 0.55 1.44 15.86
N THR A 156 1.07 0.27 16.25
CA THR A 156 1.55 0.06 17.61
C THR A 156 2.88 0.76 17.85
N PRO A 157 3.27 1.04 19.11
CA PRO A 157 4.55 1.66 19.40
C PRO A 157 5.76 0.92 18.82
N ALA A 158 5.67 -0.41 18.74
CA ALA A 158 6.73 -1.29 18.29
C ALA A 158 6.42 -1.99 16.95
N GLU A 159 5.69 -1.34 16.05
CA GLU A 159 5.19 -1.91 14.78
C GLU A 159 6.28 -2.63 13.97
N HIS A 160 7.50 -2.10 13.97
CA HIS A 160 8.63 -2.65 13.24
C HIS A 160 9.56 -3.53 14.09
N LEU A 161 9.28 -3.69 15.38
CA LEU A 161 10.15 -4.39 16.32
C LEU A 161 9.57 -5.71 16.80
N ALA A 162 8.27 -5.79 16.99
CA ALA A 162 7.60 -6.96 17.55
C ALA A 162 6.11 -6.98 17.17
N LEU A 163 5.50 -8.16 17.33
CA LEU A 163 4.03 -8.26 17.33
C LEU A 163 3.49 -7.60 18.61
N PRO A 164 2.31 -7.00 18.57
CA PRO A 164 1.68 -6.43 19.76
C PRO A 164 1.39 -7.53 20.79
N ASP A 165 1.65 -7.23 22.05
CA ASP A 165 1.21 -8.06 23.17
C ASP A 165 -0.30 -7.90 23.39
N VAL A 166 -0.92 -8.96 23.91
CA VAL A 166 -2.35 -9.02 24.22
C VAL A 166 -2.62 -8.34 25.56
#